data_d8c49b2835550dbedf4664be90d06471
#
_entry.id   d8c49b2835550dbedf4664be90d06471
#
_cell.length_a   1.000
_cell.length_b   1.000
_cell.length_c   1.000
_cell.angle_alpha   90.00
_cell.angle_beta   90.00
_cell.angle_gamma   90.00
#
_symmetry.space_group_name_H-M   'P 1'
#
loop_
_entity.id
_entity.type
_entity.pdbx_description
1 polymer ?
#
loop_
_entity_poly.entity_id
_entity_poly.type
_entity_poly.pdbx_seq_one_letter_code
_entity_poly.pdbx_strand_id
1 'polypeptide(L)'
;MIRHVKTIALLILASGLLAPLAQAQDMDVIQRMKDREEIEHLMWRYTRALDTFDPDAYVAVYTEDGAFGQVKGHDALYKMIADLRASREQRAAEGNPPPEMFHATENYWTEFVTKDHARHHAYWVTYYGANGPDAPARMIQVGRSVDDLVRVNGQWLIQSRNVAPQD
;
A
#
# COMPACT_ATOMS: atom_id res chain seq x y z
N MET A 1 -63.39 21.01 38.81
CA MET A 1 -63.80 20.10 37.77
C MET A 1 -62.61 19.87 36.81
N ILE A 2 -62.27 18.68 36.65
CA ILE A 2 -61.15 17.99 36.12
C ILE A 2 -60.97 18.22 34.63
N ARG A 3 -59.75 18.47 34.14
CA ARG A 3 -59.25 17.97 32.88
C ARG A 3 -57.86 18.62 32.59
N HIS A 4 -56.79 17.97 32.92
CA HIS A 4 -55.48 18.09 32.20
C HIS A 4 -54.54 16.99 32.73
N VAL A 5 -54.67 15.80 32.13
CA VAL A 5 -53.61 14.81 32.15
C VAL A 5 -53.75 14.02 30.89
N LYS A 6 -52.97 14.31 29.87
CA LYS A 6 -52.61 13.40 28.74
C LYS A 6 -51.86 14.21 27.70
N THR A 7 -50.58 14.39 27.85
CA THR A 7 -49.65 14.62 26.72
C THR A 7 -48.19 14.67 27.25
N ILE A 8 -47.68 13.64 27.86
CA ILE A 8 -46.24 13.42 28.11
C ILE A 8 -45.99 11.89 28.02
N ALA A 9 -46.09 11.33 26.84
CA ALA A 9 -45.71 9.92 26.65
C ALA A 9 -45.17 9.61 25.24
N LEU A 10 -44.78 10.59 24.43
CA LEU A 10 -44.40 10.30 23.03
C LEU A 10 -43.00 10.83 22.64
N LEU A 11 -42.16 11.25 23.60
CA LEU A 11 -40.83 11.83 23.29
C LEU A 11 -39.63 10.94 23.70
N ILE A 12 -39.86 9.75 24.25
CA ILE A 12 -38.75 8.88 24.76
C ILE A 12 -38.39 7.74 23.79
N LEU A 13 -39.17 7.47 22.73
CA LEU A 13 -38.88 6.39 21.81
C LEU A 13 -37.98 6.74 20.61
N ALA A 14 -37.65 8.00 20.36
CA ALA A 14 -36.84 8.41 19.22
C ALA A 14 -35.32 8.43 19.52
N SER A 15 -34.92 8.47 20.78
CA SER A 15 -33.49 8.56 21.16
C SER A 15 -32.75 7.22 21.20
N GLY A 16 -33.46 6.07 21.21
CA GLY A 16 -32.83 4.76 21.27
C GLY A 16 -32.35 4.20 19.95
N LEU A 17 -32.81 4.74 18.81
CA LEU A 17 -32.46 4.22 17.47
C LEU A 17 -31.29 4.97 16.79
N LEU A 18 -30.92 6.15 17.29
CA LEU A 18 -29.82 6.93 16.70
C LEU A 18 -28.44 6.50 17.23
N ALA A 19 -28.36 6.00 18.46
CA ALA A 19 -27.11 5.56 19.07
C ALA A 19 -26.43 4.40 18.33
N PRO A 20 -27.11 3.33 17.88
CA PRO A 20 -26.45 2.25 17.17
C PRO A 20 -25.94 2.64 15.77
N LEU A 21 -26.60 3.60 15.10
CA LEU A 21 -26.15 4.09 13.78
C LEU A 21 -24.89 4.97 13.91
N ALA A 22 -24.82 5.86 14.90
CA ALA A 22 -23.64 6.66 15.17
C ALA A 22 -22.45 5.77 15.54
N GLN A 23 -22.65 4.77 16.39
CA GLN A 23 -21.62 3.83 16.80
C GLN A 23 -21.13 2.95 15.63
N ALA A 24 -21.99 2.56 14.70
CA ALA A 24 -21.62 1.82 13.50
C ALA A 24 -20.78 2.70 12.53
N GLN A 25 -21.12 3.98 12.39
CA GLN A 25 -20.34 4.94 11.60
C GLN A 25 -18.95 5.18 12.21
N ASP A 26 -18.85 5.34 13.52
CA ASP A 26 -17.57 5.50 14.22
C ASP A 26 -16.67 4.26 14.05
N MET A 27 -17.25 3.06 14.09
CA MET A 27 -16.52 1.82 13.87
C MET A 27 -16.01 1.69 12.43
N ASP A 28 -16.76 2.16 11.43
CA ASP A 28 -16.31 2.17 10.02
C ASP A 28 -15.15 3.17 9.83
N VAL A 29 -15.21 4.34 10.42
CA VAL A 29 -14.12 5.33 10.38
C VAL A 29 -12.85 4.78 11.03
N ILE A 30 -12.94 4.17 12.20
CA ILE A 30 -11.80 3.56 12.90
C ILE A 30 -11.20 2.44 12.04
N GLN A 31 -12.04 1.59 11.43
CA GLN A 31 -11.54 0.53 10.56
C GLN A 31 -10.81 1.10 9.34
N ARG A 32 -11.34 2.15 8.71
CA ARG A 32 -10.68 2.83 7.58
C ARG A 32 -9.33 3.45 7.96
N MET A 33 -9.20 3.98 9.17
CA MET A 33 -7.92 4.49 9.66
C MET A 33 -6.90 3.36 9.81
N LYS A 34 -7.28 2.22 10.40
CA LYS A 34 -6.44 1.03 10.51
C LYS A 34 -6.04 0.48 9.12
N ASP A 35 -7.00 0.43 8.21
CA ASP A 35 -6.75 -0.03 6.84
C ASP A 35 -5.71 0.86 6.13
N ARG A 36 -5.75 2.18 6.32
CA ARG A 36 -4.74 3.08 5.76
C ARG A 36 -3.35 2.81 6.35
N GLU A 37 -3.25 2.65 7.66
CA GLU A 37 -2.00 2.33 8.33
C GLU A 37 -1.43 0.98 7.85
N GLU A 38 -2.27 -0.04 7.71
CA GLU A 38 -1.85 -1.35 7.18
C GLU A 38 -1.36 -1.25 5.73
N ILE A 39 -2.03 -0.45 4.89
CA ILE A 39 -1.64 -0.21 3.50
C ILE A 39 -0.31 0.57 3.44
N GLU A 40 -0.11 1.57 4.28
CA GLU A 40 1.17 2.29 4.38
C GLU A 40 2.32 1.34 4.77
N HIS A 41 2.10 0.45 5.74
CA HIS A 41 3.07 -0.58 6.12
C HIS A 41 3.30 -1.60 4.99
N LEU A 42 2.26 -1.97 4.23
CA LEU A 42 2.40 -2.83 3.05
C LEU A 42 3.32 -2.18 2.01
N MET A 43 3.08 -0.91 1.68
CA MET A 43 3.88 -0.17 0.70
C MET A 43 5.33 0.05 1.18
N TRP A 44 5.52 0.26 2.50
CA TRP A 44 6.85 0.29 3.10
C TRP A 44 7.59 -1.05 2.92
N ARG A 45 6.95 -2.17 3.22
CA ARG A 45 7.54 -3.52 3.04
C ARG A 45 7.87 -3.79 1.59
N TYR A 46 6.99 -3.42 0.66
CA TYR A 46 7.24 -3.49 -0.79
C TYR A 46 8.51 -2.73 -1.16
N THR A 47 8.61 -1.47 -0.77
CA THR A 47 9.76 -0.61 -1.08
C THR A 47 11.06 -1.19 -0.50
N ARG A 48 11.02 -1.64 0.76
CA ARG A 48 12.22 -2.23 1.39
C ARG A 48 12.67 -3.52 0.72
N ALA A 49 11.75 -4.41 0.37
CA ALA A 49 12.08 -5.65 -0.35
C ALA A 49 12.73 -5.36 -1.71
N LEU A 50 12.23 -4.35 -2.43
CA LEU A 50 12.79 -3.92 -3.70
C LEU A 50 14.18 -3.29 -3.54
N ASP A 51 14.38 -2.39 -2.58
CA ASP A 51 15.65 -1.69 -2.32
C ASP A 51 16.75 -2.63 -1.86
N THR A 52 16.39 -3.70 -1.13
CA THR A 52 17.34 -4.72 -0.65
C THR A 52 17.49 -5.91 -1.59
N PHE A 53 16.73 -5.94 -2.69
CA PHE A 53 16.69 -7.05 -3.64
C PHE A 53 16.40 -8.39 -2.95
N ASP A 54 15.44 -8.40 -2.02
CA ASP A 54 15.01 -9.59 -1.30
C ASP A 54 13.80 -10.22 -2.01
N PRO A 55 13.98 -11.33 -2.76
CA PRO A 55 12.91 -11.92 -3.53
C PRO A 55 11.81 -12.55 -2.65
N ASP A 56 12.16 -13.11 -1.48
CA ASP A 56 11.19 -13.71 -0.56
C ASP A 56 10.29 -12.62 0.05
N ALA A 57 10.89 -11.54 0.55
CA ALA A 57 10.16 -10.41 1.09
C ALA A 57 9.31 -9.70 0.00
N TYR A 58 9.81 -9.67 -1.25
CA TYR A 58 9.09 -9.04 -2.36
C TYR A 58 7.81 -9.79 -2.72
N VAL A 59 7.87 -11.11 -2.87
CA VAL A 59 6.66 -11.89 -3.20
C VAL A 59 5.66 -11.93 -2.04
N ALA A 60 6.14 -11.89 -0.80
CA ALA A 60 5.29 -11.92 0.40
C ALA A 60 4.33 -10.73 0.53
N VAL A 61 4.53 -9.65 -0.21
CA VAL A 61 3.62 -8.49 -0.23
C VAL A 61 2.59 -8.56 -1.35
N TYR A 62 2.67 -9.53 -2.24
CA TYR A 62 1.71 -9.77 -3.33
C TYR A 62 0.75 -10.90 -3.01
N THR A 63 -0.41 -10.91 -3.69
CA THR A 63 -1.24 -12.12 -3.77
C THR A 63 -0.52 -13.18 -4.61
N GLU A 64 -0.90 -14.45 -4.48
CA GLU A 64 -0.30 -15.59 -5.20
C GLU A 64 -0.22 -15.36 -6.72
N ASP A 65 -1.27 -14.78 -7.28
CA ASP A 65 -1.41 -14.41 -8.70
C ASP A 65 -1.10 -12.94 -8.97
N GLY A 66 -0.51 -12.23 -8.01
CA GLY A 66 -0.23 -10.80 -8.07
C GLY A 66 0.68 -10.42 -9.24
N ALA A 67 0.63 -9.14 -9.63
CA ALA A 67 1.34 -8.67 -10.81
C ALA A 67 2.09 -7.35 -10.60
N PHE A 68 3.28 -7.26 -11.19
CA PHE A 68 4.02 -6.02 -11.43
C PHE A 68 4.11 -5.78 -12.94
N GLY A 69 3.32 -4.85 -13.45
CA GLY A 69 3.18 -4.65 -14.89
C GLY A 69 2.75 -5.94 -15.60
N GLN A 70 3.61 -6.47 -16.46
CA GLN A 70 3.37 -7.73 -17.19
C GLN A 70 3.91 -8.98 -16.49
N VAL A 71 4.70 -8.82 -15.42
CA VAL A 71 5.24 -9.93 -14.63
C VAL A 71 4.18 -10.38 -13.64
N LYS A 72 3.74 -11.65 -13.72
CA LYS A 72 2.60 -12.15 -12.96
C LYS A 72 2.89 -13.45 -12.22
N GLY A 73 2.42 -13.53 -10.98
CA GLY A 73 2.53 -14.68 -10.08
C GLY A 73 3.83 -14.70 -9.30
N HIS A 74 3.83 -15.39 -8.14
CA HIS A 74 4.96 -15.40 -7.21
C HIS A 74 6.25 -15.87 -7.85
N ASP A 75 6.25 -16.95 -8.63
CA ASP A 75 7.47 -17.50 -9.26
C ASP A 75 8.14 -16.47 -10.19
N ALA A 76 7.35 -15.80 -11.03
CA ALA A 76 7.87 -14.81 -11.96
C ALA A 76 8.36 -13.53 -11.24
N LEU A 77 7.64 -13.06 -10.22
CA LEU A 77 8.03 -11.93 -9.39
C LEU A 77 9.31 -12.25 -8.58
N TYR A 78 9.38 -13.44 -7.99
CA TYR A 78 10.59 -13.92 -7.30
C TYR A 78 11.80 -13.91 -8.23
N LYS A 79 11.64 -14.56 -9.40
CA LYS A 79 12.71 -14.63 -10.39
C LYS A 79 13.19 -13.24 -10.83
N MET A 80 12.30 -12.31 -11.04
CA MET A 80 12.62 -10.93 -11.43
C MET A 80 13.57 -10.29 -10.42
N ILE A 81 13.28 -10.39 -9.12
CA ILE A 81 14.12 -9.79 -8.06
C ILE A 81 15.41 -10.58 -7.85
N ALA A 82 15.36 -11.92 -7.92
CA ALA A 82 16.53 -12.77 -7.83
C ALA A 82 17.55 -12.50 -8.96
N ASP A 83 17.08 -12.31 -10.19
CA ASP A 83 17.93 -11.95 -11.33
C ASP A 83 18.59 -10.56 -11.15
N LEU A 84 17.84 -9.57 -10.64
CA LEU A 84 18.38 -8.26 -10.31
C LEU A 84 19.46 -8.34 -9.23
N ARG A 85 19.22 -9.11 -8.18
CA ARG A 85 20.20 -9.36 -7.11
C ARG A 85 21.47 -10.01 -7.64
N ALA A 86 21.33 -11.09 -8.41
CA ALA A 86 22.47 -11.80 -9.01
C ALA A 86 23.32 -10.90 -9.91
N SER A 87 22.68 -10.05 -10.72
CA SER A 87 23.36 -9.06 -11.56
C SER A 87 24.17 -8.04 -10.74
N ARG A 88 23.64 -7.59 -9.60
CA ARG A 88 24.33 -6.68 -8.70
C ARG A 88 25.53 -7.33 -8.02
N GLU A 89 25.36 -8.56 -7.54
CA GLU A 89 26.41 -9.37 -6.94
C GLU A 89 27.56 -9.65 -7.93
N GLN A 90 27.23 -9.98 -9.18
CA GLN A 90 28.23 -10.16 -10.24
C GLN A 90 29.03 -8.88 -10.48
N ARG A 91 28.38 -7.72 -10.63
CA ARG A 91 29.06 -6.45 -10.83
C ARG A 91 29.96 -6.09 -9.65
N ALA A 92 29.52 -6.39 -8.44
CA ALA A 92 30.34 -6.18 -7.23
C ALA A 92 31.60 -7.06 -7.23
N ALA A 93 31.46 -8.33 -7.64
CA ALA A 93 32.58 -9.27 -7.77
C ALA A 93 33.59 -8.84 -8.86
N GLU A 94 33.13 -8.15 -9.89
CA GLU A 94 33.95 -7.57 -10.96
C GLU A 94 34.64 -6.23 -10.55
N GLY A 95 34.49 -5.82 -9.28
CA GLY A 95 35.08 -4.58 -8.75
C GLY A 95 34.33 -3.30 -9.13
N ASN A 96 33.10 -3.42 -9.63
CA ASN A 96 32.22 -2.30 -9.98
C ASN A 96 30.87 -2.41 -9.24
N PRO A 97 30.85 -2.29 -7.90
CA PRO A 97 29.64 -2.41 -7.13
C PRO A 97 28.62 -1.33 -7.53
N PRO A 98 27.38 -1.72 -7.85
CA PRO A 98 26.36 -0.72 -8.14
C PRO A 98 26.00 0.05 -6.87
N PRO A 99 25.68 1.36 -6.98
CA PRO A 99 25.28 2.16 -5.83
C PRO A 99 24.02 1.60 -5.17
N GLU A 100 23.82 1.94 -3.90
CA GLU A 100 22.55 1.64 -3.22
C GLU A 100 21.39 2.30 -3.94
N MET A 101 20.26 1.62 -3.96
CA MET A 101 19.04 2.11 -4.58
C MET A 101 17.99 2.38 -3.50
N PHE A 102 17.27 3.47 -3.68
CA PHE A 102 16.19 3.88 -2.78
C PHE A 102 14.98 4.29 -3.60
N HIS A 103 13.82 3.79 -3.21
CA HIS A 103 12.54 4.24 -3.75
C HIS A 103 11.83 5.11 -2.71
N ALA A 104 11.40 6.28 -3.12
CA ALA A 104 10.48 7.12 -2.36
C ALA A 104 9.10 7.09 -3.01
N THR A 105 8.08 6.98 -2.18
CA THR A 105 6.68 7.13 -2.58
C THR A 105 6.15 8.43 -1.99
N GLU A 106 5.65 9.30 -2.83
CA GLU A 106 5.23 10.65 -2.46
C GLU A 106 3.81 10.96 -2.92
N ASN A 107 3.16 11.93 -2.28
CA ASN A 107 1.83 12.39 -2.65
C ASN A 107 0.83 11.25 -2.89
N TYR A 108 0.85 10.26 -2.01
CA TYR A 108 -0.01 9.09 -2.15
C TYR A 108 -1.44 9.37 -1.64
N TRP A 109 -2.37 8.65 -2.23
CA TRP A 109 -3.76 8.66 -1.86
C TRP A 109 -4.36 7.26 -2.00
N THR A 110 -5.12 6.83 -0.99
CA THR A 110 -5.79 5.52 -0.97
C THR A 110 -7.29 5.69 -1.11
N GLU A 111 -7.84 5.17 -2.20
CA GLU A 111 -9.26 5.06 -2.48
C GLU A 111 -9.77 3.67 -2.04
N PHE A 112 -10.73 3.62 -1.13
CA PHE A 112 -11.39 2.36 -0.79
C PHE A 112 -12.55 2.10 -1.74
N VAL A 113 -12.38 1.14 -2.64
CA VAL A 113 -13.41 0.73 -3.61
C VAL A 113 -14.48 -0.11 -2.93
N THR A 114 -14.07 -1.01 -2.01
CA THR A 114 -14.93 -1.79 -1.12
C THR A 114 -14.28 -1.87 0.26
N LYS A 115 -14.85 -2.67 1.16
CA LYS A 115 -14.21 -2.95 2.46
C LYS A 115 -12.91 -3.77 2.33
N ASP A 116 -12.75 -4.54 1.26
CA ASP A 116 -11.63 -5.47 1.03
C ASP A 116 -10.87 -5.20 -0.28
N HIS A 117 -11.14 -4.06 -0.94
CA HIS A 117 -10.44 -3.63 -2.15
C HIS A 117 -10.17 -2.14 -2.09
N ALA A 118 -8.92 -1.75 -2.34
CA ALA A 118 -8.47 -0.37 -2.40
C ALA A 118 -7.59 -0.12 -3.63
N ARG A 119 -7.55 1.12 -4.10
CA ARG A 119 -6.57 1.62 -5.05
C ARG A 119 -5.62 2.57 -4.35
N HIS A 120 -4.33 2.35 -4.55
CA HIS A 120 -3.29 3.22 -4.01
C HIS A 120 -2.64 3.98 -5.17
N HIS A 121 -2.81 5.29 -5.15
CA HIS A 121 -2.23 6.22 -6.13
C HIS A 121 -1.02 6.88 -5.52
N ALA A 122 0.09 6.98 -6.26
CA ALA A 122 1.28 7.62 -5.74
C ALA A 122 2.16 8.17 -6.86
N TYR A 123 2.96 9.18 -6.55
CA TYR A 123 4.19 9.45 -7.27
C TYR A 123 5.32 8.63 -6.68
N TRP A 124 6.23 8.18 -7.52
CA TRP A 124 7.39 7.44 -7.07
C TRP A 124 8.67 8.02 -7.69
N VAL A 125 9.74 7.95 -6.93
CA VAL A 125 11.07 8.38 -7.35
C VAL A 125 12.08 7.32 -6.97
N THR A 126 12.99 6.99 -7.89
CA THR A 126 14.13 6.12 -7.63
C THR A 126 15.39 6.94 -7.57
N TYR A 127 16.15 6.76 -6.50
CA TYR A 127 17.44 7.40 -6.27
C TYR A 127 18.57 6.38 -6.26
N TYR A 128 19.74 6.76 -6.75
CA TYR A 128 20.99 6.13 -6.36
C TYR A 128 21.61 6.91 -5.21
N GLY A 129 22.01 6.21 -4.14
CA GLY A 129 22.75 6.76 -3.03
C GLY A 129 24.12 7.32 -3.46
N ALA A 130 24.70 8.12 -2.59
CA ALA A 130 26.06 8.59 -2.80
C ALA A 130 27.05 7.41 -2.76
N ASN A 131 27.96 7.34 -3.71
CA ASN A 131 29.03 6.35 -3.76
C ASN A 131 30.39 7.05 -3.68
N GLY A 132 30.65 7.74 -2.57
CA GLY A 132 31.83 8.52 -2.32
C GLY A 132 31.65 10.02 -2.59
N PRO A 133 32.67 10.85 -2.28
CA PRO A 133 32.60 12.31 -2.36
C PRO A 133 32.39 12.84 -3.79
N ASP A 134 32.86 12.13 -4.79
CA ASP A 134 32.76 12.53 -6.19
C ASP A 134 31.54 11.95 -6.93
N ALA A 135 30.74 11.15 -6.24
CA ALA A 135 29.54 10.52 -6.78
C ALA A 135 28.31 10.81 -5.88
N PRO A 136 27.74 12.01 -5.95
CA PRO A 136 26.61 12.40 -5.10
C PRO A 136 25.37 11.56 -5.42
N ALA A 137 24.45 11.48 -4.47
CA ALA A 137 23.13 10.89 -4.68
C ALA A 137 22.42 11.58 -5.84
N ARG A 138 21.71 10.80 -6.65
CA ARG A 138 21.00 11.34 -7.83
C ARG A 138 19.68 10.66 -8.04
N MET A 139 18.71 11.44 -8.48
CA MET A 139 17.45 10.92 -9.01
C MET A 139 17.71 10.25 -10.37
N ILE A 140 17.15 9.05 -10.55
CA ILE A 140 17.34 8.27 -11.77
C ILE A 140 16.05 8.20 -12.57
N GLN A 141 14.97 7.98 -11.89
CA GLN A 141 13.67 7.77 -12.51
C GLN A 141 12.56 8.31 -11.62
N VAL A 142 11.51 8.77 -12.24
CA VAL A 142 10.32 9.29 -11.58
C VAL A 142 9.10 8.87 -12.38
N GLY A 143 8.01 8.62 -11.69
CA GLY A 143 6.77 8.24 -12.34
C GLY A 143 5.58 8.31 -11.40
N ARG A 144 4.50 7.74 -11.87
CA ARG A 144 3.24 7.63 -11.14
C ARG A 144 2.83 6.16 -11.09
N SER A 145 2.15 5.77 -10.03
CA SER A 145 1.59 4.42 -9.93
C SER A 145 0.11 4.44 -9.58
N VAL A 146 -0.58 3.39 -10.01
CA VAL A 146 -1.90 3.00 -9.55
C VAL A 146 -1.85 1.52 -9.23
N ASP A 147 -2.07 1.18 -7.97
CA ASP A 147 -1.93 -0.16 -7.46
C ASP A 147 -3.28 -0.66 -6.95
N ASP A 148 -3.72 -1.83 -7.38
CA ASP A 148 -4.89 -2.51 -6.82
C ASP A 148 -4.46 -3.36 -5.63
N LEU A 149 -5.07 -3.10 -4.49
CA LEU A 149 -4.79 -3.76 -3.21
C LEU A 149 -6.03 -4.51 -2.76
N VAL A 150 -5.86 -5.73 -2.29
CA VAL A 150 -6.96 -6.57 -1.81
C VAL A 150 -6.66 -7.14 -0.44
N ARG A 151 -7.72 -7.38 0.35
CA ARG A 151 -7.60 -8.02 1.64
C ARG A 151 -7.81 -9.53 1.50
N VAL A 152 -6.76 -10.29 1.81
CA VAL A 152 -6.79 -11.77 1.79
C VAL A 152 -6.50 -12.27 3.20
N ASN A 153 -7.40 -13.06 3.76
CA ASN A 153 -7.28 -13.61 5.13
C ASN A 153 -7.00 -12.53 6.20
N GLY A 154 -7.62 -11.35 6.03
CA GLY A 154 -7.47 -10.23 6.97
C GLY A 154 -6.26 -9.35 6.75
N GLN A 155 -5.39 -9.63 5.77
CA GLN A 155 -4.20 -8.85 5.45
C GLN A 155 -4.33 -8.15 4.09
N TRP A 156 -3.88 -6.90 4.00
CA TRP A 156 -3.77 -6.21 2.73
C TRP A 156 -2.56 -6.70 1.94
N LEU A 157 -2.77 -7.04 0.66
CA LEU A 157 -1.76 -7.48 -0.29
C LEU A 157 -1.92 -6.73 -1.63
N ILE A 158 -0.85 -6.68 -2.41
CA ILE A 158 -0.84 -6.11 -3.75
C ILE A 158 -1.37 -7.16 -4.74
N GLN A 159 -2.52 -6.87 -5.35
CA GLN A 159 -3.06 -7.67 -6.46
C GLN A 159 -2.41 -7.28 -7.78
N SER A 160 -2.24 -5.99 -8.02
CA SER A 160 -1.50 -5.51 -9.19
C SER A 160 -0.84 -4.16 -8.91
N ARG A 161 0.35 -3.97 -9.48
CA ARG A 161 1.07 -2.71 -9.44
C ARG A 161 1.35 -2.22 -10.85
N ASN A 162 0.81 -1.06 -11.20
CA ASN A 162 1.07 -0.37 -12.45
C ASN A 162 1.85 0.93 -12.17
N VAL A 163 3.12 0.97 -12.57
CA VAL A 163 4.02 2.11 -12.33
C VAL A 163 4.09 3.11 -13.50
N ALA A 164 3.28 2.89 -14.53
CA ALA A 164 3.16 3.77 -15.69
C ALA A 164 1.71 3.74 -16.24
N PRO A 165 0.70 4.15 -15.41
CA PRO A 165 -0.67 4.15 -15.84
C PRO A 165 -0.86 5.14 -17.02
N GLN A 166 -1.63 4.74 -18.01
CA GLN A 166 -2.10 5.62 -19.08
C GLN A 166 -3.42 6.25 -18.62
N ASP A 167 -3.47 7.56 -18.54
CA ASP A 167 -4.68 8.34 -18.21
C ASP A 167 -5.42 8.71 -19.46
#